data_683f0f8911c2c40a05160b7e692f8cdb
#
_entry.id   683f0f8911c2c40a05160b7e692f8cdb
#
_cell.length_a   1.000
_cell.length_b   1.000
_cell.length_c   1.000
_cell.angle_alpha   90.00
_cell.angle_beta   90.00
_cell.angle_gamma   90.00
#
_symmetry.space_group_name_H-M   'P 1'
#
loop_
_entity.id
_entity.type
_entity.pdbx_description
1 polymer ?
#
loop_
_entity_poly.entity_id
_entity_poly.type
_entity_poly.pdbx_seq_one_letter_code
_entity_poly.pdbx_strand_id
1 'polypeptide(L)'
;MRLGVFVQTPGHHVGGWRHPDATVDGWPNLALMQHVAATAERGKFDMFFLGDGFATGYSEHPSTIGKFEPLTLLSALAMGTSRIGLAATGSTTYAEPYHVARGFASLDHLSGGRAAWNVVTTAYDKSAVVFGRQHPPHAERYAMAEEFVNACRALWDSWDDGAFTPDKAAGRFVRPGSLHVPDFRGKYFTVQGALNVPRSPQGHPVLIQAGSSGPGQALAA
;
A
#
# COMPACT_ATOMS: atom_id res chain seq x y z
N MET A 1 9.11 6.18 -21.14
CA MET A 1 9.74 6.24 -19.80
C MET A 1 8.62 6.48 -18.79
N ARG A 2 8.58 5.75 -17.68
CA ARG A 2 7.64 5.98 -16.58
C ARG A 2 8.34 6.74 -15.47
N LEU A 3 7.67 7.75 -14.91
CA LEU A 3 8.23 8.63 -13.88
C LEU A 3 7.42 8.51 -12.60
N GLY A 4 8.09 8.15 -11.50
CA GLY A 4 7.52 8.19 -10.16
C GLY A 4 8.13 9.32 -9.34
N VAL A 5 7.32 10.01 -8.55
CA VAL A 5 7.82 10.91 -7.52
C VAL A 5 7.79 10.19 -6.17
N PHE A 6 8.97 9.92 -5.62
CA PHE A 6 9.09 9.42 -4.24
C PHE A 6 9.10 10.61 -3.29
N VAL A 7 8.09 10.67 -2.43
CA VAL A 7 7.90 11.82 -1.54
C VAL A 7 8.30 11.46 -0.12
N GLN A 8 9.24 12.24 0.41
CA GLN A 8 9.68 12.16 1.80
C GLN A 8 9.78 13.59 2.34
N THR A 9 8.79 14.01 3.10
CA THR A 9 8.70 15.40 3.58
C THR A 9 9.51 15.59 4.87
N PRO A 10 10.09 16.78 5.07
CA PRO A 10 10.10 17.94 4.18
C PRO A 10 11.21 17.91 3.11
N GLY A 11 11.67 16.75 2.68
CA GLY A 11 12.69 16.55 1.64
C GLY A 11 13.59 15.38 1.96
N HIS A 12 14.34 14.87 0.97
CA HIS A 12 15.20 13.70 1.13
C HIS A 12 16.53 13.99 1.83
N HIS A 13 17.06 15.21 1.71
CA HIS A 13 18.30 15.57 2.36
C HIS A 13 18.10 15.73 3.86
N VAL A 14 18.95 15.09 4.68
CA VAL A 14 18.82 15.07 6.15
C VAL A 14 18.77 16.46 6.80
N GLY A 15 19.43 17.45 6.21
CA GLY A 15 19.39 18.86 6.64
C GLY A 15 18.43 19.73 5.83
N GLY A 16 17.69 19.18 4.87
CA GLY A 16 16.83 19.96 3.96
C GLY A 16 15.74 20.73 4.67
N TRP A 17 15.19 20.18 5.76
CA TRP A 17 14.18 20.83 6.58
C TRP A 17 14.64 22.16 7.22
N ARG A 18 15.97 22.39 7.33
CA ARG A 18 16.57 23.61 7.87
C ARG A 18 16.70 24.73 6.84
N HIS A 19 16.43 24.44 5.57
CA HIS A 19 16.45 25.47 4.53
C HIS A 19 15.36 26.52 4.80
N PRO A 20 15.63 27.83 4.62
CA PRO A 20 14.65 28.88 4.90
C PRO A 20 13.30 28.69 4.20
N ASP A 21 13.31 28.14 2.97
CA ASP A 21 12.10 27.90 2.18
C ASP A 21 11.46 26.53 2.43
N ALA A 22 11.99 25.72 3.38
CA ALA A 22 11.38 24.43 3.68
C ALA A 22 10.07 24.61 4.46
N THR A 23 9.02 23.95 3.98
CA THR A 23 7.72 23.94 4.68
C THR A 23 7.76 22.92 5.81
N VAL A 24 7.90 23.38 7.04
CA VAL A 24 7.98 22.54 8.25
C VAL A 24 6.81 22.74 9.20
N ASP A 25 6.05 23.82 9.02
CA ASP A 25 4.90 24.12 9.88
C ASP A 25 3.76 23.15 9.68
N GLY A 26 3.07 22.83 10.78
CA GLY A 26 1.91 21.91 10.73
C GLY A 26 2.29 20.47 10.42
N TRP A 27 3.47 20.02 10.82
CA TRP A 27 3.92 18.65 10.62
C TRP A 27 3.10 17.61 11.41
N PRO A 28 2.67 16.48 10.78
CA PRO A 28 2.70 16.19 9.34
C PRO A 28 1.70 17.08 8.56
N ASN A 29 2.13 17.59 7.39
CA ASN A 29 1.42 18.65 6.65
C ASN A 29 0.64 18.10 5.44
N LEU A 30 -0.69 17.99 5.58
CA LEU A 30 -1.57 17.51 4.51
C LEU A 30 -1.61 18.46 3.31
N ALA A 31 -1.63 19.78 3.54
CA ALA A 31 -1.70 20.77 2.45
C ALA A 31 -0.45 20.70 1.55
N LEU A 32 0.73 20.51 2.14
CA LEU A 32 1.97 20.27 1.39
C LEU A 32 1.85 19.00 0.53
N MET A 33 1.34 17.90 1.09
CA MET A 33 1.19 16.64 0.37
C MET A 33 0.21 16.77 -0.81
N GLN A 34 -0.91 17.46 -0.61
CA GLN A 34 -1.88 17.78 -1.67
C GLN A 34 -1.24 18.64 -2.77
N HIS A 35 -0.47 19.68 -2.41
CA HIS A 35 0.23 20.52 -3.36
C HIS A 35 1.24 19.73 -4.19
N VAL A 36 2.05 18.88 -3.56
CA VAL A 36 3.05 18.05 -4.25
C VAL A 36 2.36 17.06 -5.19
N ALA A 37 1.29 16.37 -4.75
CA ALA A 37 0.56 15.41 -5.57
C ALA A 37 -0.07 16.09 -6.81
N ALA A 38 -0.74 17.23 -6.62
CA ALA A 38 -1.32 18.00 -7.71
C ALA A 38 -0.25 18.53 -8.69
N THR A 39 0.91 18.93 -8.18
CA THR A 39 2.03 19.41 -9.01
C THR A 39 2.65 18.25 -9.81
N ALA A 40 2.85 17.09 -9.20
CA ALA A 40 3.33 15.89 -9.89
C ALA A 40 2.35 15.46 -11.00
N GLU A 41 1.04 15.48 -10.72
CA GLU A 41 0.02 15.16 -11.73
C GLU A 41 0.03 16.15 -12.90
N ARG A 42 0.13 17.46 -12.65
CA ARG A 42 0.30 18.47 -13.70
C ARG A 42 1.58 18.26 -14.51
N GLY A 43 2.66 17.85 -13.83
CA GLY A 43 3.94 17.47 -14.45
C GLY A 43 3.91 16.12 -15.18
N LYS A 44 2.75 15.43 -15.22
CA LYS A 44 2.55 14.13 -15.89
C LYS A 44 3.45 13.03 -15.35
N PHE A 45 3.73 13.04 -14.06
CA PHE A 45 4.29 11.89 -13.39
C PHE A 45 3.28 10.75 -13.40
N ASP A 46 3.76 9.53 -13.62
CA ASP A 46 2.92 8.33 -13.65
C ASP A 46 2.50 7.89 -12.24
N MET A 47 3.32 8.18 -11.20
CA MET A 47 3.11 7.65 -9.86
C MET A 47 3.58 8.62 -8.76
N PHE A 48 2.75 8.74 -7.73
CA PHE A 48 3.07 9.34 -6.44
C PHE A 48 3.35 8.19 -5.45
N PHE A 49 4.57 8.14 -4.92
CA PHE A 49 5.05 7.02 -4.12
C PHE A 49 5.38 7.45 -2.68
N LEU A 50 4.87 6.70 -1.71
CA LEU A 50 5.13 6.89 -0.29
C LEU A 50 5.86 5.70 0.30
N GLY A 51 7.08 5.93 0.79
CA GLY A 51 7.79 4.99 1.64
C GLY A 51 7.22 4.94 3.04
N ASP A 52 7.38 3.79 3.70
CA ASP A 52 6.99 3.62 5.09
C ASP A 52 8.02 2.85 5.92
N GLY A 53 7.93 3.01 7.23
CA GLY A 53 8.70 2.31 8.24
C GLY A 53 8.13 2.60 9.61
N PHE A 54 8.09 1.61 10.48
CA PHE A 54 7.36 1.67 11.75
C PHE A 54 8.19 2.23 12.91
N ALA A 55 9.51 2.09 12.87
CA ALA A 55 10.37 2.61 13.92
C ALA A 55 10.57 4.12 13.79
N THR A 56 10.52 4.83 14.93
CA THR A 56 10.83 6.26 14.99
C THR A 56 12.20 6.49 15.63
N GLY A 57 12.80 7.67 15.41
CA GLY A 57 13.99 8.10 16.11
C GLY A 57 15.30 7.38 15.75
N TYR A 58 15.34 6.65 14.63
CA TYR A 58 16.59 6.02 14.16
C TYR A 58 17.49 6.99 13.38
N SER A 59 16.98 8.15 13.02
CA SER A 59 17.74 9.30 12.53
C SER A 59 17.05 10.59 12.94
N GLU A 60 17.75 11.72 12.84
CA GLU A 60 17.17 13.05 13.11
C GLU A 60 16.39 13.62 11.90
N HIS A 61 16.23 12.85 10.83
CA HIS A 61 15.45 13.28 9.70
C HIS A 61 13.95 13.32 10.05
N PRO A 62 13.23 14.42 9.81
CA PRO A 62 11.82 14.57 10.22
C PRO A 62 10.91 13.44 9.73
N SER A 63 11.12 12.92 8.52
CA SER A 63 10.33 11.80 7.98
C SER A 63 10.49 10.48 8.73
N THR A 64 11.52 10.35 9.58
CA THR A 64 11.72 9.17 10.44
C THR A 64 11.20 9.37 11.86
N ILE A 65 10.83 10.61 12.18
CA ILE A 65 10.26 10.97 13.49
C ILE A 65 8.74 10.86 13.46
N GLY A 66 8.11 11.36 12.39
CA GLY A 66 6.66 11.31 12.21
C GLY A 66 6.25 11.49 10.77
N LYS A 67 5.19 10.80 10.37
CA LYS A 67 4.61 10.85 9.02
C LYS A 67 3.17 10.35 9.06
N PHE A 68 2.42 10.64 8.01
CA PHE A 68 1.14 10.00 7.80
C PHE A 68 1.32 8.51 7.44
N GLU A 69 0.37 7.69 7.82
CA GLU A 69 0.25 6.32 7.33
C GLU A 69 -0.10 6.38 5.81
N PRO A 70 0.61 5.60 4.97
CA PRO A 70 0.51 5.76 3.51
C PRO A 70 -0.88 5.55 2.91
N LEU A 71 -1.61 4.50 3.29
CA LEU A 71 -2.94 4.22 2.72
C LEU A 71 -3.94 5.30 3.08
N THR A 72 -3.91 5.77 4.32
CA THR A 72 -4.78 6.85 4.81
C THR A 72 -4.50 8.15 4.07
N LEU A 73 -3.22 8.51 3.93
CA LEU A 73 -2.84 9.72 3.19
C LEU A 73 -3.22 9.62 1.71
N LEU A 74 -2.91 8.51 1.04
CA LEU A 74 -3.23 8.34 -0.38
C LEU A 74 -4.73 8.33 -0.63
N SER A 75 -5.55 7.85 0.30
CA SER A 75 -7.01 7.96 0.21
C SER A 75 -7.47 9.42 0.22
N ALA A 76 -6.85 10.28 1.03
CA ALA A 76 -7.13 11.72 1.01
C ALA A 76 -6.63 12.38 -0.28
N LEU A 77 -5.45 11.99 -0.79
CA LEU A 77 -4.91 12.53 -2.04
C LEU A 77 -5.67 12.07 -3.28
N ALA A 78 -6.30 10.88 -3.23
CA ALA A 78 -7.15 10.38 -4.30
C ALA A 78 -8.29 11.35 -4.65
N MET A 79 -8.81 12.08 -3.64
CA MET A 79 -9.89 13.06 -3.85
C MET A 79 -9.42 14.35 -4.55
N GLY A 80 -8.13 14.66 -4.50
CA GLY A 80 -7.54 15.85 -5.13
C GLY A 80 -6.78 15.57 -6.41
N THR A 81 -6.77 14.31 -6.89
CA THR A 81 -6.06 13.86 -8.09
C THR A 81 -6.97 13.00 -8.96
N SER A 82 -6.67 12.86 -10.24
CA SER A 82 -7.55 12.14 -11.19
C SER A 82 -6.83 11.10 -12.07
N ARG A 83 -5.50 11.16 -12.17
CA ARG A 83 -4.73 10.35 -13.13
C ARG A 83 -3.48 9.71 -12.54
N ILE A 84 -2.77 10.39 -11.65
CA ILE A 84 -1.51 9.90 -11.08
C ILE A 84 -1.76 8.64 -10.25
N GLY A 85 -0.95 7.61 -10.46
CA GLY A 85 -0.97 6.38 -9.66
C GLY A 85 -0.58 6.67 -8.20
N LEU A 86 -1.16 5.97 -7.27
CA LEU A 86 -1.01 6.16 -5.82
C LEU A 86 -0.38 4.93 -5.20
N ALA A 87 0.92 4.99 -4.92
CA ALA A 87 1.69 3.85 -4.44
C ALA A 87 1.99 3.98 -2.94
N ALA A 88 1.41 3.07 -2.15
CA ALA A 88 1.66 2.94 -0.73
C ALA A 88 2.64 1.81 -0.43
N THR A 89 3.57 2.04 0.49
CA THR A 89 4.37 0.96 1.07
C THR A 89 3.56 0.21 2.12
N GLY A 90 3.56 -1.12 2.04
CA GLY A 90 2.92 -2.01 3.01
C GLY A 90 3.81 -3.19 3.37
N SER A 91 3.97 -3.45 4.66
CA SER A 91 4.81 -4.53 5.20
C SER A 91 4.10 -5.88 5.12
N THR A 92 4.82 -6.89 4.68
CA THR A 92 4.38 -8.29 4.74
C THR A 92 4.80 -8.99 6.05
N THR A 93 5.66 -8.36 6.86
CA THR A 93 6.15 -8.94 8.11
C THR A 93 5.29 -8.55 9.32
N TYR A 94 4.74 -7.33 9.31
CA TYR A 94 4.04 -6.76 10.47
C TYR A 94 2.58 -6.39 10.20
N ALA A 95 2.03 -6.83 9.07
CA ALA A 95 0.62 -6.63 8.74
C ALA A 95 -0.10 -7.98 8.59
N GLU A 96 -1.41 -7.93 8.41
CA GLU A 96 -2.26 -9.08 8.13
C GLU A 96 -2.77 -9.04 6.69
N PRO A 97 -2.73 -10.16 5.93
CA PRO A 97 -3.13 -10.19 4.51
C PRO A 97 -4.53 -9.62 4.26
N TYR A 98 -5.50 -9.95 5.12
CA TYR A 98 -6.87 -9.47 4.98
C TYR A 98 -6.97 -7.94 5.07
N HIS A 99 -6.27 -7.33 6.04
CA HIS A 99 -6.29 -5.87 6.19
C HIS A 99 -5.60 -5.17 5.02
N VAL A 100 -4.47 -5.70 4.55
CA VAL A 100 -3.75 -5.14 3.40
C VAL A 100 -4.59 -5.28 2.13
N ALA A 101 -5.12 -6.46 1.84
CA ALA A 101 -5.96 -6.68 0.66
C ALA A 101 -7.19 -5.75 0.67
N ARG A 102 -7.87 -5.62 1.82
CA ARG A 102 -9.02 -4.74 1.99
C ARG A 102 -8.66 -3.26 1.81
N GLY A 103 -7.56 -2.81 2.39
CA GLY A 103 -7.10 -1.42 2.30
C GLY A 103 -6.76 -1.02 0.87
N PHE A 104 -6.00 -1.85 0.15
CA PHE A 104 -5.64 -1.56 -1.25
C PHE A 104 -6.85 -1.66 -2.20
N ALA A 105 -7.76 -2.62 -2.01
CA ALA A 105 -9.00 -2.66 -2.78
C ALA A 105 -9.85 -1.41 -2.55
N SER A 106 -9.92 -0.92 -1.30
CA SER A 106 -10.63 0.32 -0.98
C SER A 106 -9.98 1.54 -1.63
N LEU A 107 -8.64 1.67 -1.56
CA LEU A 107 -7.92 2.74 -2.22
C LEU A 107 -8.13 2.69 -3.74
N ASP A 108 -8.16 1.49 -4.32
CA ASP A 108 -8.37 1.32 -5.76
C ASP A 108 -9.77 1.81 -6.19
N HIS A 109 -10.81 1.49 -5.43
CA HIS A 109 -12.15 2.04 -5.64
C HIS A 109 -12.19 3.56 -5.48
N LEU A 110 -11.64 4.10 -4.39
CA LEU A 110 -11.62 5.54 -4.11
C LEU A 110 -10.87 6.34 -5.18
N SER A 111 -9.82 5.76 -5.73
CA SER A 111 -8.99 6.40 -6.75
C SER A 111 -9.44 6.14 -8.19
N GLY A 112 -10.42 5.27 -8.41
CA GLY A 112 -10.85 4.88 -9.76
C GLY A 112 -9.79 4.07 -10.51
N GLY A 113 -9.15 3.10 -9.85
CA GLY A 113 -8.21 2.19 -10.49
C GLY A 113 -6.77 2.71 -10.54
N ARG A 114 -6.28 3.38 -9.49
CA ARG A 114 -4.93 3.98 -9.45
C ARG A 114 -4.06 3.49 -8.29
N ALA A 115 -4.51 2.50 -7.52
CA ALA A 115 -3.78 1.98 -6.39
C ALA A 115 -2.55 1.16 -6.82
N ALA A 116 -1.45 1.31 -6.08
CA ALA A 116 -0.28 0.47 -6.19
C ALA A 116 0.28 0.13 -4.80
N TRP A 117 0.77 -1.08 -4.63
CA TRP A 117 1.36 -1.57 -3.39
C TRP A 117 2.85 -1.83 -3.56
N ASN A 118 3.67 -1.05 -2.87
CA ASN A 118 5.08 -1.35 -2.69
C ASN A 118 5.23 -2.40 -1.58
N VAL A 119 5.50 -3.62 -1.98
CA VAL A 119 5.63 -4.79 -1.11
C VAL A 119 6.99 -4.75 -0.43
N VAL A 120 7.02 -4.63 0.90
CA VAL A 120 8.28 -4.62 1.67
C VAL A 120 8.27 -5.66 2.78
N THR A 121 9.45 -6.24 3.01
CA THR A 121 9.67 -7.20 4.10
C THR A 121 10.16 -6.55 5.39
N THR A 122 10.14 -5.22 5.47
CA THR A 122 10.62 -4.41 6.60
C THR A 122 12.03 -4.78 7.04
N ALA A 123 13.04 -4.09 6.50
CA ALA A 123 14.45 -4.44 6.72
C ALA A 123 14.97 -4.13 8.13
N TYR A 124 14.36 -3.15 8.83
CA TYR A 124 14.84 -2.66 10.12
C TYR A 124 14.28 -3.47 11.27
N ASP A 125 15.16 -4.09 12.05
CA ASP A 125 14.84 -4.90 13.24
C ASP A 125 14.17 -4.09 14.36
N LYS A 126 14.48 -2.79 14.50
CA LYS A 126 13.81 -1.88 15.43
C LYS A 126 12.30 -1.83 15.28
N SER A 127 11.78 -2.15 14.11
CA SER A 127 10.33 -2.26 13.88
C SER A 127 9.70 -3.37 14.73
N ALA A 128 10.43 -4.43 15.04
CA ALA A 128 9.94 -5.55 15.85
C ALA A 128 9.51 -5.12 17.26
N VAL A 129 10.21 -4.16 17.85
CA VAL A 129 9.93 -3.65 19.18
C VAL A 129 8.54 -3.00 19.25
N VAL A 130 8.17 -2.26 18.18
CA VAL A 130 6.86 -1.58 18.09
C VAL A 130 5.72 -2.58 18.11
N PHE A 131 5.93 -3.77 17.54
CA PHE A 131 4.92 -4.83 17.45
C PHE A 131 5.04 -5.89 18.58
N GLY A 132 6.03 -5.76 19.50
CA GLY A 132 6.25 -6.75 20.54
C GLY A 132 6.58 -8.14 20.01
N ARG A 133 7.23 -8.23 18.84
CA ARG A 133 7.56 -9.50 18.15
C ARG A 133 9.06 -9.61 17.92
N GLN A 134 9.54 -10.81 17.66
CA GLN A 134 10.90 -11.00 17.15
C GLN A 134 10.95 -10.62 15.67
N HIS A 135 12.09 -10.06 15.23
CA HIS A 135 12.33 -9.78 13.81
C HIS A 135 12.77 -11.06 13.10
N PRO A 136 11.98 -11.56 12.13
CA PRO A 136 12.35 -12.79 11.45
C PRO A 136 13.64 -12.64 10.63
N PRO A 137 14.43 -13.71 10.44
CA PRO A 137 15.60 -13.72 9.55
C PRO A 137 15.25 -13.28 8.13
N HIS A 138 16.22 -12.73 7.40
CA HIS A 138 16.03 -12.19 6.06
C HIS A 138 15.33 -13.18 5.10
N ALA A 139 15.82 -14.42 5.00
CA ALA A 139 15.23 -15.42 4.11
C ALA A 139 13.78 -15.76 4.50
N GLU A 140 13.50 -15.84 5.80
CA GLU A 140 12.15 -16.11 6.28
C GLU A 140 11.17 -14.99 5.96
N ARG A 141 11.60 -13.72 6.08
CA ARG A 141 10.75 -12.58 5.70
C ARG A 141 10.35 -12.61 4.22
N TYR A 142 11.21 -13.08 3.32
CA TYR A 142 10.86 -13.23 1.91
C TYR A 142 9.91 -14.41 1.67
N ALA A 143 10.09 -15.54 2.36
CA ALA A 143 9.13 -16.65 2.31
C ALA A 143 7.75 -16.23 2.83
N MET A 144 7.71 -15.46 3.94
CA MET A 144 6.48 -14.85 4.43
C MET A 144 5.85 -13.90 3.41
N ALA A 145 6.66 -13.09 2.73
CA ALA A 145 6.19 -12.10 1.76
C ALA A 145 5.53 -12.75 0.54
N GLU A 146 6.12 -13.81 0.01
CA GLU A 146 5.54 -14.59 -1.10
C GLU A 146 4.18 -15.16 -0.72
N GLU A 147 4.08 -15.80 0.44
CA GLU A 147 2.84 -16.36 0.95
C GLU A 147 1.79 -15.27 1.23
N PHE A 148 2.22 -14.13 1.81
CA PHE A 148 1.37 -12.98 2.07
C PHE A 148 0.75 -12.41 0.80
N VAL A 149 1.56 -12.20 -0.25
CA VAL A 149 1.09 -11.69 -1.54
C VAL A 149 0.08 -12.65 -2.17
N ASN A 150 0.34 -13.97 -2.10
CA ASN A 150 -0.58 -14.98 -2.61
C ASN A 150 -1.90 -15.02 -1.83
N ALA A 151 -1.87 -14.84 -0.51
CA ALA A 151 -3.07 -14.70 0.29
C ALA A 151 -3.88 -13.45 -0.09
N CYS A 152 -3.20 -12.31 -0.33
CA CYS A 152 -3.87 -11.09 -0.83
C CYS A 152 -4.49 -11.29 -2.21
N ARG A 153 -3.80 -11.95 -3.14
CA ARG A 153 -4.33 -12.29 -4.47
C ARG A 153 -5.60 -13.12 -4.37
N ALA A 154 -5.59 -14.18 -3.55
CA ALA A 154 -6.77 -15.01 -3.32
C ALA A 154 -7.97 -14.22 -2.76
N LEU A 155 -7.70 -13.21 -1.91
CA LEU A 155 -8.73 -12.31 -1.38
C LEU A 155 -9.28 -11.39 -2.47
N TRP A 156 -8.45 -10.79 -3.32
CA TRP A 156 -8.92 -9.92 -4.43
C TRP A 156 -9.71 -10.70 -5.48
N ASP A 157 -9.39 -11.98 -5.68
CA ASP A 157 -10.08 -12.86 -6.61
C ASP A 157 -11.35 -13.51 -6.03
N SER A 158 -11.73 -13.17 -4.79
CA SER A 158 -12.93 -13.73 -4.17
C SER A 158 -14.25 -13.24 -4.79
N TRP A 159 -14.23 -12.20 -5.61
CA TRP A 159 -15.38 -11.70 -6.35
C TRP A 159 -15.09 -11.59 -7.84
N ASP A 160 -16.05 -12.04 -8.67
CA ASP A 160 -16.01 -11.79 -10.10
C ASP A 160 -16.16 -10.30 -10.43
N ASP A 161 -15.69 -9.92 -11.62
CA ASP A 161 -16.06 -8.64 -12.21
C ASP A 161 -17.57 -8.56 -12.38
N GLY A 162 -18.17 -7.44 -11.98
CA GLY A 162 -19.62 -7.22 -12.08
C GLY A 162 -20.45 -8.18 -11.23
N ALA A 163 -19.92 -8.67 -10.08
CA ALA A 163 -20.65 -9.52 -9.15
C ALA A 163 -21.89 -8.85 -8.54
N PHE A 164 -21.85 -7.53 -8.38
CA PHE A 164 -22.91 -6.75 -7.75
C PHE A 164 -23.87 -6.21 -8.83
N THR A 165 -24.98 -6.91 -9.01
CA THR A 165 -26.03 -6.59 -10.02
C THR A 165 -27.38 -6.46 -9.32
N PRO A 166 -27.67 -5.31 -8.66
CA PRO A 166 -28.88 -5.15 -7.88
C PRO A 166 -30.14 -5.31 -8.72
N ASP A 167 -30.91 -6.36 -8.46
CA ASP A 167 -32.25 -6.59 -9.02
C ASP A 167 -33.28 -6.40 -7.91
N LYS A 168 -33.88 -5.22 -7.87
CA LYS A 168 -34.87 -4.85 -6.85
C LYS A 168 -36.15 -5.69 -6.94
N ALA A 169 -36.54 -6.09 -8.14
CA ALA A 169 -37.77 -6.87 -8.36
C ALA A 169 -37.62 -8.30 -7.84
N ALA A 170 -36.47 -8.91 -8.09
CA ALA A 170 -36.14 -10.26 -7.62
C ALA A 170 -35.59 -10.27 -6.18
N GLY A 171 -35.36 -9.10 -5.56
CA GLY A 171 -34.74 -9.01 -4.23
C GLY A 171 -33.29 -9.54 -4.19
N ARG A 172 -32.56 -9.44 -5.29
CA ARG A 172 -31.25 -10.03 -5.48
C ARG A 172 -30.20 -8.94 -5.71
N PHE A 173 -29.18 -8.89 -4.83
CA PHE A 173 -28.12 -7.87 -4.93
C PHE A 173 -26.86 -8.36 -5.63
N VAL A 174 -26.56 -9.67 -5.52
CA VAL A 174 -25.34 -10.30 -6.03
C VAL A 174 -25.73 -11.33 -7.11
N ARG A 175 -24.96 -11.38 -8.16
CA ARG A 175 -25.09 -12.41 -9.23
C ARG A 175 -24.75 -13.80 -8.63
N PRO A 176 -25.61 -14.79 -8.79
CA PRO A 176 -25.35 -16.15 -8.31
C PRO A 176 -24.04 -16.70 -8.88
N GLY A 177 -23.26 -17.36 -8.03
CA GLY A 177 -21.99 -18.00 -8.39
C GLY A 177 -20.78 -17.05 -8.57
N SER A 178 -20.95 -15.74 -8.30
CA SER A 178 -19.86 -14.77 -8.46
C SER A 178 -19.00 -14.54 -7.21
N LEU A 179 -19.27 -15.27 -6.14
CA LEU A 179 -18.47 -15.28 -4.92
C LEU A 179 -17.64 -16.58 -4.86
N HIS A 180 -16.33 -16.44 -4.77
CA HIS A 180 -15.37 -17.53 -4.64
C HIS A 180 -14.66 -17.41 -3.29
N VAL A 181 -15.10 -18.21 -2.31
CA VAL A 181 -14.51 -18.17 -0.98
C VAL A 181 -13.13 -18.85 -1.02
N PRO A 182 -12.04 -18.13 -0.77
CA PRO A 182 -10.72 -18.72 -0.75
C PRO A 182 -10.56 -19.68 0.44
N ASP A 183 -9.85 -20.80 0.22
CA ASP A 183 -9.32 -21.68 1.28
C ASP A 183 -7.79 -21.71 1.16
N PHE A 184 -7.18 -20.57 1.45
CA PHE A 184 -5.73 -20.43 1.41
C PHE A 184 -5.13 -20.92 2.73
N ARG A 185 -4.23 -21.92 2.65
CA ARG A 185 -3.55 -22.50 3.82
C ARG A 185 -2.05 -22.56 3.55
N GLY A 186 -1.33 -21.61 4.10
CA GLY A 186 0.12 -21.56 4.04
C GLY A 186 0.78 -21.93 5.36
N LYS A 187 2.09 -21.81 5.39
CA LYS A 187 2.90 -22.02 6.60
C LYS A 187 2.73 -20.85 7.58
N TYR A 188 2.58 -19.64 7.06
CA TYR A 188 2.56 -18.39 7.84
C TYR A 188 1.16 -17.77 7.94
N PHE A 189 0.34 -17.96 6.90
CA PHE A 189 -0.97 -17.32 6.83
C PHE A 189 -2.05 -18.32 6.43
N THR A 190 -3.24 -18.11 6.98
CA THR A 190 -4.45 -18.87 6.60
C THR A 190 -5.58 -17.87 6.35
N VAL A 191 -6.22 -17.97 5.18
CA VAL A 191 -7.38 -17.14 4.80
C VAL A 191 -8.51 -18.05 4.31
N GLN A 192 -9.61 -18.07 5.06
CA GLN A 192 -10.78 -18.92 4.82
C GLN A 192 -12.07 -18.11 4.73
N GLY A 193 -12.04 -17.00 4.01
CA GLY A 193 -13.18 -16.12 3.84
C GLY A 193 -12.94 -15.12 2.73
N ALA A 194 -14.03 -14.71 2.08
CA ALA A 194 -13.96 -13.73 1.01
C ALA A 194 -13.69 -12.31 1.52
N LEU A 195 -13.14 -11.48 0.67
CA LEU A 195 -12.98 -10.05 0.94
C LEU A 195 -14.36 -9.39 1.00
N ASN A 196 -14.59 -8.52 1.99
CA ASN A 196 -15.84 -7.76 2.11
C ASN A 196 -15.85 -6.42 1.35
N VAL A 197 -14.96 -6.31 0.37
CA VAL A 197 -14.92 -5.21 -0.61
C VAL A 197 -15.12 -5.84 -1.99
N PRO A 198 -15.96 -5.28 -2.86
CA PRO A 198 -16.13 -5.77 -4.23
C PRO A 198 -14.78 -5.79 -4.97
N ARG A 199 -14.69 -6.61 -6.03
CA ARG A 199 -13.53 -6.57 -6.91
C ARG A 199 -13.31 -5.14 -7.40
N SER A 200 -12.09 -4.65 -7.22
CA SER A 200 -11.74 -3.26 -7.51
C SER A 200 -11.53 -3.03 -9.02
N PRO A 201 -11.51 -1.77 -9.50
CA PRO A 201 -11.37 -1.47 -10.94
C PRO A 201 -10.16 -2.10 -11.61
N GLN A 202 -9.04 -2.25 -10.92
CA GLN A 202 -7.86 -2.95 -11.45
C GLN A 202 -7.91 -4.48 -11.22
N GLY A 203 -8.86 -4.97 -10.43
CA GLY A 203 -8.87 -6.34 -9.91
C GLY A 203 -7.81 -6.54 -8.84
N HIS A 204 -6.56 -6.35 -9.18
CA HIS A 204 -5.41 -6.29 -8.27
C HIS A 204 -4.72 -4.93 -8.38
N PRO A 205 -4.25 -4.33 -7.27
CA PRO A 205 -3.41 -3.14 -7.35
C PRO A 205 -2.10 -3.48 -8.06
N VAL A 206 -1.46 -2.47 -8.67
CA VAL A 206 -0.12 -2.66 -9.23
C VAL A 206 0.84 -3.03 -8.10
N LEU A 207 1.56 -4.15 -8.25
CA LEU A 207 2.58 -4.59 -7.30
C LEU A 207 3.94 -4.01 -7.67
N ILE A 208 4.63 -3.46 -6.69
CA ILE A 208 5.96 -2.87 -6.81
C ILE A 208 6.86 -3.58 -5.80
N GLN A 209 8.07 -3.94 -6.21
CA GLN A 209 9.08 -4.52 -5.34
C GLN A 209 10.45 -3.91 -5.69
N ALA A 210 11.10 -3.30 -4.70
CA ALA A 210 12.35 -2.57 -4.89
C ALA A 210 13.60 -3.32 -4.38
N GLY A 211 13.47 -4.56 -3.92
CA GLY A 211 14.58 -5.35 -3.37
C GLY A 211 15.56 -5.80 -4.44
N SER A 212 16.85 -5.49 -4.26
CA SER A 212 17.94 -5.88 -5.16
C SER A 212 18.65 -7.19 -4.77
N SER A 213 18.31 -7.78 -3.60
CA SER A 213 18.85 -9.09 -3.19
C SER A 213 18.26 -10.22 -4.04
N GLY A 214 18.93 -11.38 -4.10
CA GLY A 214 18.40 -12.56 -4.80
C GLY A 214 16.95 -12.89 -4.43
N PRO A 215 16.61 -13.04 -3.13
CA PRO A 215 15.22 -13.22 -2.71
C PRO A 215 14.28 -12.07 -3.10
N GLY A 216 14.78 -10.82 -3.12
CA GLY A 216 13.99 -9.66 -3.54
C GLY A 216 13.66 -9.68 -5.03
N GLN A 217 14.63 -10.08 -5.86
CA GLN A 217 14.41 -10.26 -7.30
C GLN A 217 13.47 -11.43 -7.59
N ALA A 218 13.58 -12.53 -6.83
CA ALA A 218 12.68 -13.68 -6.97
C ALA A 218 11.23 -13.33 -6.60
N LEU A 219 11.02 -12.51 -5.55
CA LEU A 219 9.70 -12.04 -5.18
C LEU A 219 9.09 -11.09 -6.23
N ALA A 220 9.93 -10.39 -6.99
CA ALA A 220 9.50 -9.45 -8.04
C ALA A 220 9.15 -10.14 -9.37
N ALA A 221 9.63 -11.36 -9.61
CA ALA A 221 9.42 -12.15 -10.83
C ALA A 221 8.06 -12.86 -10.83
#